data_e4f521464ff6ac20ebe41bab53575bcd
#
_entry.id   e4f521464ff6ac20ebe41bab53575bcd
#
_cell.length_a   1.000
_cell.length_b   1.000
_cell.length_c   1.000
_cell.angle_alpha   90.00
_cell.angle_beta   90.00
_cell.angle_gamma   90.00
#
_symmetry.space_group_name_H-M   'P 1'
#
loop_
_entity.id
_entity.type
_entity.pdbx_description
1 polymer ?
#
loop_
_entity_poly.entity_id
_entity_poly.type
_entity_poly.pdbx_seq_one_letter_code
_entity_poly.pdbx_strand_id
1 'polypeptide(L)'
;MKHLRRVRLAGAAVAAMVLSGSASAEPEVKPAPEVLEVGTLTSTFAEFQRTCAAQGQRLWGHSLCAPLLVVHPGTRVFVASTWPKGAGTGPWVGVLPSDLTIANTALTWAGTTWVQLQAPLPDAPVRRRALIAHEAFHRLRTTLGQPGREKDNAHLDGIEGRTLLQLEWRALAAALRTTTPSVRARAVEDALVFRRERRALFAGAAVAEGLLEENEGLAEYTGVALAGADAGGRRALALENLDDGARRKSFVRAFAYASGPAYGLLLDEAGPRAQGWRARALAGADLGALLQDALRLGTPESSPEREARYDGAALRETERERARIAQARAEALRKKLVEGPVLHLPLVRMRIQFNPGELVPLAEHGTVYPGARIVDAWGSLTTTSDVLLSSDWKKATVNAPSTEPRDGRWEGEGWVLELAPGWHAKAGARPGDLVLQAPEARAPTPLP
;
A
#
# COMPACT_ATOMS: atom_id res chain seq x y z
N MET A 1 -47.27 -30.82 62.08
CA MET A 1 -45.94 -30.38 62.50
C MET A 1 -45.04 -30.48 61.28
N LYS A 2 -44.71 -29.37 60.65
CA LYS A 2 -44.11 -29.27 59.30
C LYS A 2 -42.69 -28.71 59.40
N HIS A 3 -41.70 -29.52 59.01
CA HIS A 3 -40.31 -29.08 58.90
C HIS A 3 -40.09 -28.30 57.60
N LEU A 4 -39.74 -27.00 57.68
CA LEU A 4 -39.25 -26.19 56.64
C LEU A 4 -37.73 -26.41 56.46
N ARG A 5 -37.33 -26.97 55.32
CA ARG A 5 -35.93 -27.03 54.88
C ARG A 5 -35.60 -25.73 54.17
N ARG A 6 -34.63 -24.99 54.71
CA ARG A 6 -34.01 -23.83 54.06
C ARG A 6 -33.09 -24.29 52.93
N VAL A 7 -33.38 -23.88 51.71
CA VAL A 7 -32.47 -24.00 50.55
C VAL A 7 -31.50 -22.83 50.59
N ARG A 8 -30.21 -23.11 50.70
CA ARG A 8 -29.14 -22.13 50.53
C ARG A 8 -28.88 -21.97 49.04
N LEU A 9 -29.09 -20.78 48.48
CA LEU A 9 -28.62 -20.36 47.18
C LEU A 9 -27.13 -20.08 47.25
N ALA A 10 -26.33 -20.90 46.56
CA ALA A 10 -24.92 -20.62 46.31
C ALA A 10 -24.82 -19.59 45.17
N GLY A 11 -24.35 -18.39 45.48
CA GLY A 11 -24.06 -17.36 44.47
C GLY A 11 -22.82 -17.78 43.67
N ALA A 12 -23.00 -18.02 42.37
CA ALA A 12 -21.90 -18.18 41.44
C ALA A 12 -21.34 -16.76 41.10
N ALA A 13 -20.12 -16.49 41.54
CA ALA A 13 -19.37 -15.33 41.13
C ALA A 13 -18.92 -15.55 39.67
N VAL A 14 -19.48 -14.78 38.73
CA VAL A 14 -19.00 -14.71 37.38
C VAL A 14 -17.73 -13.84 37.39
N ALA A 15 -16.57 -14.47 37.29
CA ALA A 15 -15.32 -13.79 37.04
C ALA A 15 -15.34 -13.25 35.59
N ALA A 16 -15.45 -11.94 35.45
CA ALA A 16 -15.24 -11.27 34.19
C ALA A 16 -13.73 -11.37 33.81
N MET A 17 -13.39 -12.30 32.93
CA MET A 17 -12.09 -12.30 32.26
C MET A 17 -12.05 -11.07 31.35
N VAL A 18 -11.32 -10.04 31.76
CA VAL A 18 -10.87 -8.98 30.88
C VAL A 18 -9.83 -9.60 29.96
N LEU A 19 -10.23 -9.97 28.76
CA LEU A 19 -9.33 -10.28 27.67
C LEU A 19 -8.64 -8.96 27.28
N SER A 20 -7.44 -8.76 27.81
CA SER A 20 -6.50 -7.75 27.32
C SER A 20 -6.15 -8.13 25.88
N GLY A 21 -6.87 -7.55 24.91
CA GLY A 21 -6.53 -7.64 23.51
C GLY A 21 -5.15 -7.01 23.33
N SER A 22 -4.16 -7.84 23.04
CA SER A 22 -2.86 -7.39 22.56
C SER A 22 -3.12 -6.64 21.25
N ALA A 23 -3.12 -5.31 21.30
CA ALA A 23 -3.03 -4.48 20.11
C ALA A 23 -1.76 -4.93 19.38
N SER A 24 -1.91 -5.55 18.21
CA SER A 24 -0.79 -5.81 17.31
C SER A 24 -0.18 -4.45 16.98
N ALA A 25 0.99 -4.17 17.52
CA ALA A 25 1.75 -2.98 17.22
C ALA A 25 1.94 -2.93 15.70
N GLU A 26 1.52 -1.85 15.07
CA GLU A 26 1.93 -1.54 13.71
C GLU A 26 3.46 -1.63 13.67
N PRO A 27 4.06 -2.16 12.58
CA PRO A 27 5.51 -2.20 12.49
C PRO A 27 6.03 -0.78 12.68
N GLU A 28 6.76 -0.57 13.76
CA GLU A 28 7.39 0.70 14.10
C GLU A 28 8.29 1.07 12.92
N VAL A 29 7.92 2.11 12.18
CA VAL A 29 8.76 2.66 11.12
C VAL A 29 9.94 3.30 11.81
N LYS A 30 11.04 2.54 11.91
CA LYS A 30 12.29 3.08 12.44
C LYS A 30 12.68 4.33 11.65
N PRO A 31 13.02 5.44 12.32
CA PRO A 31 13.53 6.61 11.62
C PRO A 31 14.75 6.20 10.79
N ALA A 32 14.88 6.77 9.60
CA ALA A 32 16.03 6.51 8.75
C ALA A 32 17.30 6.89 9.54
N PRO A 33 18.37 6.09 9.50
CA PRO A 33 19.62 6.42 10.19
C PRO A 33 20.14 7.77 9.67
N GLU A 34 20.64 8.63 10.56
CA GLU A 34 21.14 9.95 10.16
C GLU A 34 22.27 9.87 9.13
N VAL A 35 22.97 8.74 9.07
CA VAL A 35 24.11 8.49 8.19
C VAL A 35 23.91 7.15 7.46
N LEU A 36 24.12 7.15 6.14
CA LEU A 36 24.17 5.93 5.35
C LEU A 36 25.51 5.22 5.53
N GLU A 37 25.49 3.98 6.01
CA GLU A 37 26.67 3.14 6.22
C GLU A 37 27.21 2.62 4.87
N VAL A 38 28.19 3.29 4.28
CA VAL A 38 28.75 2.99 2.95
C VAL A 38 29.22 1.55 2.83
N GLY A 39 29.93 1.02 3.85
CA GLY A 39 30.45 -0.36 3.85
C GLY A 39 29.34 -1.42 3.78
N THR A 40 28.29 -1.24 4.58
CA THR A 40 27.10 -2.13 4.59
C THR A 40 26.38 -2.09 3.25
N LEU A 41 26.18 -0.90 2.67
CA LEU A 41 25.54 -0.74 1.37
C LEU A 41 26.40 -1.35 0.24
N THR A 42 27.70 -1.15 0.26
CA THR A 42 28.61 -1.76 -0.73
C THR A 42 28.54 -3.29 -0.69
N SER A 43 28.50 -3.88 0.50
CA SER A 43 28.31 -5.33 0.67
C SER A 43 26.96 -5.81 0.11
N THR A 44 25.90 -5.04 0.38
CA THR A 44 24.54 -5.30 -0.15
C THR A 44 24.52 -5.23 -1.69
N PHE A 45 25.17 -4.23 -2.28
CA PHE A 45 25.29 -4.09 -3.73
C PHE A 45 26.04 -5.27 -4.36
N ALA A 46 27.15 -5.68 -3.76
CA ALA A 46 27.92 -6.85 -4.23
C ALA A 46 27.11 -8.16 -4.13
N GLU A 47 26.33 -8.35 -3.07
CA GLU A 47 25.42 -9.48 -2.91
C GLU A 47 24.37 -9.51 -4.03
N PHE A 48 23.70 -8.38 -4.29
CA PHE A 48 22.73 -8.29 -5.38
C PHE A 48 23.35 -8.57 -6.74
N GLN A 49 24.53 -8.02 -7.04
CA GLN A 49 25.22 -8.28 -8.30
C GLN A 49 25.53 -9.76 -8.50
N ARG A 50 25.97 -10.48 -7.46
CA ARG A 50 26.17 -11.94 -7.53
C ARG A 50 24.87 -12.69 -7.81
N THR A 51 23.79 -12.34 -7.12
CA THR A 51 22.46 -12.97 -7.28
C THR A 51 21.89 -12.73 -8.67
N CYS A 52 21.91 -11.51 -9.15
CA CYS A 52 21.36 -11.16 -10.46
C CYS A 52 22.18 -11.78 -11.62
N ALA A 53 23.50 -11.87 -11.50
CA ALA A 53 24.36 -12.52 -12.48
C ALA A 53 24.08 -14.04 -12.58
N ALA A 54 23.83 -14.69 -11.44
CA ALA A 54 23.56 -16.12 -11.39
C ALA A 54 22.16 -16.51 -11.90
N GLN A 55 21.14 -15.70 -11.60
CA GLN A 55 19.72 -16.09 -11.77
C GLN A 55 18.87 -15.10 -12.57
N GLY A 56 19.23 -13.80 -12.58
CA GLY A 56 18.37 -12.75 -13.12
C GLY A 56 18.01 -12.94 -14.60
N GLN A 57 18.95 -13.32 -15.44
CA GLN A 57 18.69 -13.55 -16.86
C GLN A 57 17.83 -14.80 -17.10
N ARG A 58 17.97 -15.85 -16.28
CA ARG A 58 17.17 -17.07 -16.39
C ARG A 58 15.70 -16.84 -16.09
N LEU A 59 15.42 -15.86 -15.21
CA LEU A 59 14.05 -15.58 -14.78
C LEU A 59 13.22 -14.92 -15.89
N TRP A 60 13.76 -13.88 -16.54
CA TRP A 60 13.01 -13.05 -17.48
C TRP A 60 13.56 -13.05 -18.92
N GLY A 61 14.60 -13.79 -19.20
CA GLY A 61 15.33 -13.73 -20.49
C GLY A 61 16.16 -12.46 -20.66
N HIS A 62 16.13 -11.56 -19.69
CA HIS A 62 16.85 -10.29 -19.64
C HIS A 62 17.59 -10.15 -18.33
N SER A 63 18.71 -9.43 -18.34
CA SER A 63 19.48 -9.19 -17.12
C SER A 63 18.77 -8.28 -16.16
N LEU A 64 18.62 -8.71 -14.90
CA LEU A 64 18.17 -7.89 -13.79
C LEU A 64 19.30 -7.12 -13.11
N CYS A 65 20.57 -7.38 -13.49
CA CYS A 65 21.70 -6.65 -12.93
C CYS A 65 21.61 -5.18 -13.31
N ALA A 66 21.73 -4.32 -12.31
CA ALA A 66 21.48 -2.91 -12.45
C ALA A 66 22.36 -2.10 -11.49
N PRO A 67 22.69 -0.86 -11.82
CA PRO A 67 23.25 0.07 -10.85
C PRO A 67 22.22 0.41 -9.79
N LEU A 68 22.63 0.36 -8.51
CA LEU A 68 21.81 0.64 -7.35
C LEU A 68 22.13 2.02 -6.78
N LEU A 69 21.10 2.71 -6.28
CA LEU A 69 21.19 4.02 -5.66
C LEU A 69 20.31 4.03 -4.40
N VAL A 70 20.93 4.07 -3.22
CA VAL A 70 20.21 4.19 -1.93
C VAL A 70 20.23 5.63 -1.48
N VAL A 71 19.07 6.22 -1.19
CA VAL A 71 18.92 7.64 -0.86
C VAL A 71 18.28 7.79 0.52
N HIS A 72 18.88 8.63 1.37
CA HIS A 72 18.28 9.03 2.65
C HIS A 72 17.20 10.10 2.42
N PRO A 73 15.93 9.88 2.82
CA PRO A 73 14.81 10.77 2.46
C PRO A 73 14.94 12.17 3.07
N GLY A 74 15.46 12.31 4.29
CA GLY A 74 15.57 13.58 5.00
C GLY A 74 16.74 14.43 4.50
N THR A 75 17.94 13.85 4.38
CA THR A 75 19.16 14.58 4.01
C THR A 75 19.43 14.59 2.50
N ARG A 76 18.76 13.72 1.73
CA ARG A 76 19.00 13.46 0.31
C ARG A 76 20.40 12.93 -0.01
N VAL A 77 21.21 12.61 1.00
CA VAL A 77 22.49 11.92 0.81
C VAL A 77 22.22 10.57 0.18
N PHE A 78 23.03 10.19 -0.79
CA PHE A 78 22.95 8.89 -1.45
C PHE A 78 24.29 8.14 -1.43
N VAL A 79 24.17 6.81 -1.55
CA VAL A 79 25.27 5.91 -1.90
C VAL A 79 24.84 5.12 -3.13
N ALA A 80 25.63 5.20 -4.20
CA ALA A 80 25.39 4.44 -5.43
C ALA A 80 26.45 3.35 -5.59
N SER A 81 26.07 2.25 -6.23
CA SER A 81 26.93 1.09 -6.45
C SER A 81 28.07 1.34 -7.45
N THR A 82 27.97 2.37 -8.26
CA THR A 82 28.94 2.75 -9.30
C THR A 82 28.78 4.22 -9.65
N TRP A 83 29.75 4.76 -10.37
CA TRP A 83 29.69 6.09 -10.98
C TRP A 83 28.88 6.07 -12.29
N PRO A 84 28.18 7.16 -12.63
CA PRO A 84 27.48 7.25 -13.92
C PRO A 84 28.48 7.22 -15.07
N LYS A 85 28.16 6.48 -16.13
CA LYS A 85 28.96 6.38 -17.39
C LYS A 85 30.46 6.12 -17.19
N GLY A 86 30.86 5.46 -16.09
CA GLY A 86 32.26 5.14 -15.85
C GLY A 86 33.13 6.35 -15.41
N ALA A 87 32.53 7.42 -14.92
CA ALA A 87 33.24 8.61 -14.45
C ALA A 87 34.13 8.40 -13.23
N GLY A 88 34.10 7.20 -12.60
CA GLY A 88 34.91 6.85 -11.43
C GLY A 88 34.84 5.37 -11.11
N THR A 89 35.55 4.96 -10.07
CA THR A 89 35.59 3.57 -9.56
C THR A 89 35.06 3.50 -8.12
N GLY A 90 34.47 2.36 -7.73
CA GLY A 90 33.91 2.14 -6.41
C GLY A 90 32.54 2.82 -6.18
N PRO A 91 32.07 2.89 -4.93
CA PRO A 91 30.81 3.52 -4.60
C PRO A 91 30.87 5.05 -4.80
N TRP A 92 29.78 5.60 -5.32
CA TRP A 92 29.63 7.04 -5.46
C TRP A 92 28.73 7.59 -4.36
N VAL A 93 29.24 8.58 -3.60
CA VAL A 93 28.50 9.23 -2.52
C VAL A 93 28.27 10.69 -2.90
N GLY A 94 27.07 11.20 -2.64
CA GLY A 94 26.71 12.59 -2.95
C GLY A 94 25.35 12.98 -2.39
N VAL A 95 24.82 14.10 -2.87
CA VAL A 95 23.49 14.60 -2.52
C VAL A 95 22.62 14.62 -3.78
N LEU A 96 21.45 13.99 -3.71
CA LEU A 96 20.51 13.93 -4.83
C LEU A 96 19.89 15.32 -5.06
N PRO A 97 19.86 15.85 -6.29
CA PRO A 97 19.22 17.12 -6.62
C PRO A 97 17.80 17.26 -6.10
N SER A 98 17.42 18.46 -5.64
CA SER A 98 16.14 18.71 -4.95
C SER A 98 14.91 18.52 -5.84
N ASP A 99 15.05 18.62 -7.14
CA ASP A 99 14.02 18.43 -8.17
C ASP A 99 13.73 16.95 -8.45
N LEU A 100 14.59 16.02 -8.01
CA LEU A 100 14.37 14.59 -8.18
C LEU A 100 13.56 14.00 -7.01
N THR A 101 12.60 13.15 -7.34
CA THR A 101 11.78 12.45 -6.34
C THR A 101 12.58 11.32 -5.69
N ILE A 102 12.43 11.15 -4.36
CA ILE A 102 12.96 10.00 -3.62
C ILE A 102 11.84 9.00 -3.43
N ALA A 103 12.01 7.81 -4.02
CA ALA A 103 11.07 6.69 -3.89
C ALA A 103 11.81 5.38 -4.20
N ASN A 104 11.21 4.25 -3.88
CA ASN A 104 11.60 2.98 -4.46
C ASN A 104 11.08 2.94 -5.89
N THR A 105 11.96 3.02 -6.88
CA THR A 105 11.58 3.10 -8.31
C THR A 105 12.79 3.07 -9.23
N ALA A 106 12.53 2.96 -10.54
CA ALA A 106 13.53 3.24 -11.56
C ALA A 106 13.74 4.76 -11.72
N LEU A 107 14.96 5.24 -11.54
CA LEU A 107 15.33 6.67 -11.74
C LEU A 107 16.31 6.80 -12.88
N THR A 108 15.99 7.55 -13.92
CA THR A 108 16.96 7.95 -14.95
C THR A 108 17.57 9.30 -14.60
N TRP A 109 18.84 9.28 -14.23
CA TRP A 109 19.59 10.45 -13.80
C TRP A 109 21.07 10.32 -14.13
N ALA A 110 21.71 11.43 -14.44
CA ALA A 110 23.13 11.49 -14.84
C ALA A 110 23.49 10.50 -15.97
N GLY A 111 22.57 10.28 -16.91
CA GLY A 111 22.72 9.38 -18.05
C GLY A 111 22.73 7.88 -17.71
N THR A 112 22.28 7.51 -16.51
CA THR A 112 22.15 6.14 -16.03
C THR A 112 20.74 5.89 -15.51
N THR A 113 20.17 4.71 -15.80
CA THR A 113 18.90 4.30 -15.20
C THR A 113 19.18 3.42 -13.98
N TRP A 114 18.94 3.97 -12.80
CA TRP A 114 19.21 3.39 -11.49
C TRP A 114 18.02 2.59 -10.98
N VAL A 115 18.31 1.60 -10.16
CA VAL A 115 17.36 1.09 -9.16
C VAL A 115 17.51 1.99 -7.94
N GLN A 116 16.57 2.92 -7.77
CA GLN A 116 16.53 3.80 -6.61
C GLN A 116 15.81 3.12 -5.45
N LEU A 117 16.42 3.19 -4.28
CA LEU A 117 15.91 2.64 -3.03
C LEU A 117 15.93 3.72 -1.96
N GLN A 118 14.86 3.82 -1.20
CA GLN A 118 14.78 4.73 -0.06
C GLN A 118 15.31 4.05 1.21
N ALA A 119 16.20 4.74 1.94
CA ALA A 119 16.65 4.29 3.25
C ALA A 119 15.57 4.56 4.33
N PRO A 120 15.52 3.74 5.44
CA PRO A 120 16.36 2.57 5.68
C PRO A 120 15.95 1.37 4.83
N LEU A 121 16.91 0.56 4.41
CA LEU A 121 16.62 -0.74 3.80
C LEU A 121 16.15 -1.73 4.89
N PRO A 122 15.34 -2.75 4.54
CA PRO A 122 14.93 -3.78 5.49
C PRO A 122 16.12 -4.42 6.22
N ASP A 123 16.02 -4.58 7.54
CA ASP A 123 17.04 -5.20 8.38
C ASP A 123 17.25 -6.68 8.01
N ALA A 124 16.15 -7.40 7.76
CA ALA A 124 16.19 -8.81 7.38
C ALA A 124 16.80 -8.98 5.98
N PRO A 125 17.91 -9.73 5.83
CA PRO A 125 18.60 -9.86 4.55
C PRO A 125 17.70 -10.39 3.42
N VAL A 126 16.80 -11.33 3.71
CA VAL A 126 15.87 -11.89 2.73
C VAL A 126 14.88 -10.83 2.22
N ARG A 127 14.35 -9.98 3.10
CA ARG A 127 13.43 -8.88 2.73
C ARG A 127 14.16 -7.79 1.96
N ARG A 128 15.40 -7.49 2.34
CA ARG A 128 16.26 -6.55 1.61
C ARG A 128 16.57 -7.04 0.19
N ARG A 129 16.92 -8.31 0.01
CA ARG A 129 17.10 -8.91 -1.33
C ARG A 129 15.82 -8.86 -2.15
N ALA A 130 14.66 -9.19 -1.54
CA ALA A 130 13.37 -9.15 -2.21
C ALA A 130 13.05 -7.73 -2.71
N LEU A 131 13.22 -6.71 -1.87
CA LEU A 131 13.00 -5.31 -2.26
C LEU A 131 13.90 -4.90 -3.44
N ILE A 132 15.19 -5.19 -3.38
CA ILE A 132 16.12 -4.81 -4.45
C ILE A 132 15.75 -5.51 -5.77
N ALA A 133 15.38 -6.79 -5.72
CA ALA A 133 14.98 -7.54 -6.91
C ALA A 133 13.63 -7.07 -7.48
N HIS A 134 12.68 -6.68 -6.63
CA HIS A 134 11.43 -6.04 -7.00
C HIS A 134 11.68 -4.75 -7.79
N GLU A 135 12.48 -3.84 -7.26
CA GLU A 135 12.80 -2.58 -7.92
C GLU A 135 13.67 -2.77 -9.18
N ALA A 136 14.51 -3.80 -9.21
CA ALA A 136 15.26 -4.17 -10.41
C ALA A 136 14.34 -4.62 -11.55
N PHE A 137 13.21 -5.27 -11.24
CA PHE A 137 12.21 -5.62 -12.24
C PHE A 137 11.52 -4.36 -12.82
N HIS A 138 11.15 -3.38 -12.00
CA HIS A 138 10.61 -2.11 -12.48
C HIS A 138 11.60 -1.39 -13.41
N ARG A 139 12.89 -1.38 -13.04
CA ARG A 139 13.93 -0.84 -13.93
C ARG A 139 14.03 -1.62 -15.23
N LEU A 140 13.98 -2.96 -15.18
CA LEU A 140 13.99 -3.79 -16.40
C LEU A 140 12.83 -3.40 -17.32
N ARG A 141 11.60 -3.31 -16.81
CA ARG A 141 10.43 -2.89 -17.60
C ARG A 141 10.61 -1.52 -18.22
N THR A 142 11.15 -0.56 -17.46
CA THR A 142 11.47 0.78 -17.97
C THR A 142 12.45 0.72 -19.13
N THR A 143 13.51 -0.09 -19.03
CA THR A 143 14.51 -0.24 -20.10
C THR A 143 13.98 -0.97 -21.34
N LEU A 144 12.93 -1.80 -21.17
CA LEU A 144 12.23 -2.45 -22.28
C LEU A 144 11.15 -1.57 -22.92
N GLY A 145 10.98 -0.31 -22.45
CA GLY A 145 9.93 0.57 -22.92
C GLY A 145 8.51 0.15 -22.50
N GLN A 146 8.39 -0.64 -21.43
CA GLN A 146 7.12 -1.15 -20.90
C GLN A 146 6.86 -0.58 -19.48
N PRO A 147 6.68 0.72 -19.29
CA PRO A 147 6.41 1.28 -17.98
C PRO A 147 5.10 0.72 -17.43
N GLY A 148 5.00 0.64 -16.11
CA GLY A 148 3.79 0.20 -15.43
C GLY A 148 2.58 1.07 -15.79
N ARG A 149 1.43 0.43 -15.94
CA ARG A 149 0.13 1.08 -16.12
C ARG A 149 -0.78 0.63 -14.99
N GLU A 150 -1.55 1.54 -14.47
CA GLU A 150 -2.49 1.25 -13.39
C GLU A 150 -3.87 1.78 -13.71
N LYS A 151 -4.88 1.13 -13.18
CA LYS A 151 -6.27 1.57 -13.13
C LYS A 151 -6.78 1.45 -11.71
N ASP A 152 -7.87 2.15 -11.43
CA ASP A 152 -8.50 2.09 -10.13
C ASP A 152 -9.07 0.68 -9.85
N ASN A 153 -8.75 0.17 -8.66
CA ASN A 153 -9.21 -1.10 -8.12
C ASN A 153 -10.08 -0.90 -6.86
N ALA A 154 -10.78 0.23 -6.74
CA ALA A 154 -11.59 0.58 -5.56
C ALA A 154 -12.62 -0.50 -5.19
N HIS A 155 -13.07 -1.31 -6.14
CA HIS A 155 -13.95 -2.45 -5.90
C HIS A 155 -13.36 -3.46 -4.89
N LEU A 156 -12.03 -3.52 -4.76
CA LEU A 156 -11.34 -4.41 -3.81
C LEU A 156 -11.46 -3.96 -2.35
N ASP A 157 -11.99 -2.77 -2.05
CA ASP A 157 -12.26 -2.32 -0.69
C ASP A 157 -13.74 -2.44 -0.30
N GLY A 158 -14.61 -2.84 -1.24
CA GLY A 158 -16.00 -3.21 -0.97
C GLY A 158 -16.13 -4.62 -0.35
N ILE A 159 -17.26 -4.91 0.28
CA ILE A 159 -17.51 -6.19 0.99
C ILE A 159 -17.24 -7.38 0.07
N GLU A 160 -17.88 -7.43 -1.11
CA GLU A 160 -17.77 -8.58 -2.01
C GLU A 160 -16.37 -8.69 -2.63
N GLY A 161 -15.78 -7.55 -3.03
CA GLY A 161 -14.42 -7.52 -3.57
C GLY A 161 -13.39 -8.07 -2.58
N ARG A 162 -13.45 -7.59 -1.33
CA ARG A 162 -12.57 -8.06 -0.25
C ARG A 162 -12.81 -9.51 0.12
N THR A 163 -14.06 -9.92 0.23
CA THR A 163 -14.42 -11.29 0.60
C THR A 163 -13.89 -12.28 -0.43
N LEU A 164 -14.22 -12.09 -1.71
CA LEU A 164 -13.80 -13.00 -2.77
C LEU A 164 -12.28 -12.99 -2.98
N LEU A 165 -11.61 -11.86 -2.80
CA LEU A 165 -10.15 -11.78 -2.87
C LEU A 165 -9.49 -12.54 -1.71
N GLN A 166 -9.98 -12.43 -0.49
CA GLN A 166 -9.43 -13.18 0.65
C GLN A 166 -9.71 -14.69 0.53
N LEU A 167 -10.85 -15.09 -0.04
CA LEU A 167 -11.12 -16.50 -0.36
C LEU A 167 -10.13 -17.02 -1.41
N GLU A 168 -9.84 -16.24 -2.47
CA GLU A 168 -8.80 -16.54 -3.44
C GLU A 168 -7.43 -16.72 -2.75
N TRP A 169 -7.03 -15.81 -1.86
CA TRP A 169 -5.76 -15.90 -1.12
C TRP A 169 -5.67 -17.10 -0.21
N ARG A 170 -6.74 -17.45 0.50
CA ARG A 170 -6.79 -18.64 1.35
C ARG A 170 -6.66 -19.92 0.51
N ALA A 171 -7.27 -19.95 -0.67
CA ALA A 171 -7.15 -21.06 -1.60
C ALA A 171 -5.74 -21.16 -2.21
N LEU A 172 -5.13 -20.04 -2.61
CA LEU A 172 -3.74 -19.98 -3.07
C LEU A 172 -2.77 -20.45 -1.96
N ALA A 173 -2.99 -20.01 -0.72
CA ALA A 173 -2.21 -20.45 0.43
C ALA A 173 -2.33 -21.96 0.68
N ALA A 174 -3.54 -22.53 0.55
CA ALA A 174 -3.75 -23.98 0.63
C ALA A 174 -3.00 -24.73 -0.48
N ALA A 175 -3.00 -24.20 -1.71
CA ALA A 175 -2.27 -24.75 -2.84
C ALA A 175 -0.75 -24.74 -2.62
N LEU A 176 -0.20 -23.66 -2.03
CA LEU A 176 1.23 -23.56 -1.73
C LEU A 176 1.67 -24.43 -0.55
N ARG A 177 0.80 -24.70 0.43
CA ARG A 177 1.11 -25.53 1.61
C ARG A 177 1.13 -27.02 1.32
N THR A 178 0.43 -27.48 0.28
CA THR A 178 0.32 -28.91 -0.02
C THR A 178 1.35 -29.39 -1.04
N THR A 179 1.82 -30.63 -0.84
CA THR A 179 2.65 -31.35 -1.82
C THR A 179 1.83 -32.33 -2.66
N THR A 180 0.56 -32.60 -2.29
CA THR A 180 -0.33 -33.55 -2.97
C THR A 180 -0.92 -32.92 -4.24
N PRO A 181 -0.63 -33.43 -5.45
CA PRO A 181 -1.03 -32.79 -6.69
C PRO A 181 -2.54 -32.58 -6.85
N SER A 182 -3.38 -33.56 -6.45
CA SER A 182 -4.85 -33.45 -6.54
C SER A 182 -5.42 -32.43 -5.57
N VAL A 183 -4.87 -32.31 -4.35
CA VAL A 183 -5.27 -31.30 -3.35
C VAL A 183 -4.88 -29.91 -3.86
N ARG A 184 -3.65 -29.76 -4.42
CA ARG A 184 -3.18 -28.52 -5.02
C ARG A 184 -4.07 -28.09 -6.18
N ALA A 185 -4.37 -28.98 -7.11
CA ALA A 185 -5.22 -28.69 -8.26
C ALA A 185 -6.60 -28.20 -7.84
N ARG A 186 -7.24 -28.84 -6.85
CA ARG A 186 -8.52 -28.40 -6.28
C ARG A 186 -8.41 -27.00 -5.65
N ALA A 187 -7.38 -26.74 -4.86
CA ALA A 187 -7.21 -25.44 -4.21
C ALA A 187 -6.96 -24.32 -5.25
N VAL A 188 -6.19 -24.60 -6.31
CA VAL A 188 -6.01 -23.65 -7.44
C VAL A 188 -7.34 -23.43 -8.16
N GLU A 189 -8.11 -24.49 -8.43
CA GLU A 189 -9.44 -24.35 -9.05
C GLU A 189 -10.37 -23.47 -8.21
N ASP A 190 -10.38 -23.65 -6.89
CA ASP A 190 -11.15 -22.81 -5.96
C ASP A 190 -10.71 -21.34 -6.04
N ALA A 191 -9.40 -21.07 -6.03
CA ALA A 191 -8.87 -19.71 -6.18
C ALA A 191 -9.32 -19.05 -7.49
N LEU A 192 -9.27 -19.78 -8.60
CA LEU A 192 -9.68 -19.29 -9.91
C LEU A 192 -11.19 -19.03 -10.00
N VAL A 193 -12.02 -19.82 -9.29
CA VAL A 193 -13.46 -19.56 -9.17
C VAL A 193 -13.72 -18.25 -8.46
N PHE A 194 -13.13 -18.02 -7.28
CA PHE A 194 -13.28 -16.78 -6.52
C PHE A 194 -12.79 -15.55 -7.29
N ARG A 195 -11.67 -15.69 -8.01
CA ARG A 195 -11.15 -14.65 -8.90
C ARG A 195 -12.14 -14.30 -10.01
N ARG A 196 -12.69 -15.30 -10.69
CA ARG A 196 -13.65 -15.10 -11.77
C ARG A 196 -14.93 -14.44 -11.26
N GLU A 197 -15.48 -14.90 -10.15
CA GLU A 197 -16.67 -14.30 -9.52
C GLU A 197 -16.46 -12.84 -9.17
N ARG A 198 -15.38 -12.52 -8.47
CA ARG A 198 -15.04 -11.13 -8.15
C ARG A 198 -15.02 -10.28 -9.41
N ARG A 199 -14.30 -10.71 -10.44
CA ARG A 199 -14.17 -9.96 -11.69
C ARG A 199 -15.46 -9.84 -12.47
N ALA A 200 -16.38 -10.78 -12.34
CA ALA A 200 -17.69 -10.72 -12.96
C ALA A 200 -18.65 -9.70 -12.30
N LEU A 201 -18.49 -9.47 -10.98
CA LEU A 201 -19.30 -8.51 -10.23
C LEU A 201 -18.99 -7.05 -10.59
N PHE A 202 -17.79 -6.74 -11.07
CA PHE A 202 -17.34 -5.37 -11.27
C PHE A 202 -16.84 -5.14 -12.70
N ALA A 203 -17.51 -4.25 -13.42
CA ALA A 203 -17.15 -3.92 -14.79
C ALA A 203 -15.72 -3.38 -14.88
N GLY A 204 -14.91 -3.99 -15.74
CA GLY A 204 -13.51 -3.57 -15.93
C GLY A 204 -12.50 -4.11 -14.89
N ALA A 205 -12.95 -4.81 -13.85
CA ALA A 205 -12.08 -5.35 -12.80
C ALA A 205 -10.96 -6.25 -13.35
N ALA A 206 -11.28 -7.14 -14.29
CA ALA A 206 -10.28 -8.03 -14.88
C ALA A 206 -9.11 -7.25 -15.53
N VAL A 207 -9.40 -6.13 -16.19
CA VAL A 207 -8.36 -5.28 -16.81
C VAL A 207 -7.60 -4.50 -15.74
N ALA A 208 -8.30 -3.91 -14.77
CA ALA A 208 -7.68 -3.09 -13.73
C ALA A 208 -6.75 -3.91 -12.83
N GLU A 209 -7.23 -5.07 -12.36
CA GLU A 209 -6.44 -6.02 -11.57
C GLU A 209 -5.25 -6.56 -12.39
N GLY A 210 -5.47 -6.97 -13.64
CA GLY A 210 -4.42 -7.51 -14.51
C GLY A 210 -3.26 -6.54 -14.73
N LEU A 211 -3.55 -5.24 -14.93
CA LEU A 211 -2.53 -4.21 -15.08
C LEU A 211 -1.67 -4.06 -13.82
N LEU A 212 -2.26 -4.10 -12.63
CA LEU A 212 -1.51 -3.98 -11.39
C LEU A 212 -0.76 -5.27 -11.06
N GLU A 213 -1.30 -6.45 -11.36
CA GLU A 213 -0.57 -7.72 -11.24
C GLU A 213 0.64 -7.79 -12.19
N GLU A 214 0.48 -7.31 -13.42
CA GLU A 214 1.61 -7.19 -14.36
C GLU A 214 2.68 -6.22 -13.85
N ASN A 215 2.30 -5.12 -13.21
CA ASN A 215 3.23 -4.13 -12.68
C ASN A 215 3.85 -4.57 -11.36
N GLU A 216 3.04 -4.73 -10.31
CA GLU A 216 3.49 -4.97 -8.95
C GLU A 216 3.59 -6.47 -8.62
N GLY A 217 2.66 -7.27 -9.16
CA GLY A 217 2.64 -8.71 -8.89
C GLY A 217 3.84 -9.45 -9.45
N LEU A 218 4.26 -9.14 -10.69
CA LEU A 218 5.47 -9.72 -11.28
C LEU A 218 6.76 -9.18 -10.65
N ALA A 219 6.75 -7.91 -10.20
CA ALA A 219 7.86 -7.34 -9.45
C ALA A 219 8.06 -8.07 -8.11
N GLU A 220 6.97 -8.27 -7.36
CA GLU A 220 7.03 -8.95 -6.08
C GLU A 220 7.36 -10.45 -6.23
N TYR A 221 6.80 -11.11 -7.27
CA TYR A 221 7.23 -12.46 -7.63
C TYR A 221 8.75 -12.52 -7.90
N THR A 222 9.31 -11.53 -8.60
CA THR A 222 10.75 -11.44 -8.86
C THR A 222 11.53 -11.34 -7.56
N GLY A 223 11.05 -10.49 -6.64
CA GLY A 223 11.59 -10.36 -5.29
C GLY A 223 11.65 -11.69 -4.56
N VAL A 224 10.53 -12.39 -4.48
CA VAL A 224 10.41 -13.70 -3.81
C VAL A 224 11.27 -14.78 -4.49
N ALA A 225 11.27 -14.82 -5.82
CA ALA A 225 12.02 -15.81 -6.60
C ALA A 225 13.54 -15.70 -6.41
N LEU A 226 14.06 -14.47 -6.26
CA LEU A 226 15.51 -14.21 -6.10
C LEU A 226 15.96 -14.12 -4.63
N ALA A 227 15.05 -13.86 -3.69
CA ALA A 227 15.39 -13.74 -2.27
C ALA A 227 15.37 -15.07 -1.52
N GLY A 228 14.48 -16.00 -1.88
CA GLY A 228 14.37 -17.31 -1.25
C GLY A 228 15.53 -18.23 -1.61
N ALA A 229 16.17 -18.82 -0.60
CA ALA A 229 17.33 -19.69 -0.79
C ALA A 229 16.98 -20.96 -1.59
N ASP A 230 15.79 -21.51 -1.35
CA ASP A 230 15.27 -22.73 -1.97
C ASP A 230 13.76 -22.64 -2.22
N ALA A 231 13.15 -23.72 -2.68
CA ALA A 231 11.70 -23.77 -2.93
C ALA A 231 10.88 -23.57 -1.66
N GLY A 232 11.33 -24.08 -0.53
CA GLY A 232 10.66 -23.91 0.78
C GLY A 232 10.67 -22.44 1.23
N GLY A 233 11.83 -21.80 1.17
CA GLY A 233 11.98 -20.38 1.49
C GLY A 233 11.16 -19.46 0.59
N ARG A 234 11.09 -19.74 -0.71
CA ARG A 234 10.23 -18.98 -1.63
C ARG A 234 8.75 -19.13 -1.31
N ARG A 235 8.30 -20.37 -1.01
CA ARG A 235 6.89 -20.61 -0.57
C ARG A 235 6.58 -19.91 0.74
N ALA A 236 7.50 -19.93 1.71
CA ALA A 236 7.32 -19.23 2.97
C ALA A 236 7.11 -17.72 2.76
N LEU A 237 7.95 -17.08 1.93
CA LEU A 237 7.81 -15.67 1.59
C LEU A 237 6.47 -15.36 0.90
N ALA A 238 6.03 -16.19 -0.05
CA ALA A 238 4.75 -16.00 -0.71
C ALA A 238 3.56 -16.17 0.26
N LEU A 239 3.63 -17.12 1.20
CA LEU A 239 2.62 -17.29 2.25
C LEU A 239 2.60 -16.09 3.20
N GLU A 240 3.76 -15.56 3.60
CA GLU A 240 3.85 -14.32 4.38
C GLU A 240 3.22 -13.14 3.63
N ASN A 241 3.46 -12.99 2.32
CA ASN A 241 2.86 -11.92 1.52
C ASN A 241 1.33 -12.03 1.45
N LEU A 242 0.77 -13.25 1.36
CA LEU A 242 -0.68 -13.48 1.43
C LEU A 242 -1.25 -13.09 2.79
N ASP A 243 -0.58 -13.49 3.88
CA ASP A 243 -0.98 -13.17 5.24
C ASP A 243 -0.86 -11.66 5.53
N ASP A 244 0.22 -11.01 5.09
CA ASP A 244 0.42 -9.56 5.20
C ASP A 244 -0.62 -8.79 4.38
N GLY A 245 -0.90 -9.24 3.17
CA GLY A 245 -1.94 -8.68 2.32
C GLY A 245 -3.31 -8.67 2.99
N ALA A 246 -3.70 -9.78 3.62
CA ALA A 246 -4.97 -9.92 4.32
C ALA A 246 -5.12 -8.96 5.53
N ARG A 247 -4.02 -8.51 6.13
CA ARG A 247 -4.01 -7.55 7.24
C ARG A 247 -4.06 -6.09 6.82
N ARG A 248 -3.93 -5.78 5.51
CA ARG A 248 -3.93 -4.39 5.02
C ARG A 248 -5.30 -3.74 5.15
N LYS A 249 -5.31 -2.47 5.53
CA LYS A 249 -6.55 -1.66 5.62
C LYS A 249 -7.23 -1.54 4.25
N SER A 250 -6.46 -1.35 3.17
CA SER A 250 -6.93 -1.29 1.79
C SER A 250 -6.28 -2.36 0.93
N PHE A 251 -7.07 -2.98 0.05
CA PHE A 251 -6.61 -3.99 -0.90
C PHE A 251 -6.34 -3.42 -2.30
N VAL A 252 -6.74 -2.19 -2.55
CA VAL A 252 -6.71 -1.53 -3.87
C VAL A 252 -5.35 -1.66 -4.59
N ARG A 253 -4.26 -1.52 -3.85
CA ARG A 253 -2.89 -1.73 -4.37
C ARG A 253 -2.23 -2.98 -3.79
N ALA A 254 -2.52 -3.30 -2.53
CA ALA A 254 -1.85 -4.36 -1.80
C ALA A 254 -2.07 -5.76 -2.40
N PHE A 255 -3.19 -5.97 -3.12
CA PHE A 255 -3.56 -7.29 -3.60
C PHE A 255 -2.52 -7.91 -4.54
N ALA A 256 -1.92 -7.12 -5.43
CA ALA A 256 -0.99 -7.62 -6.41
C ALA A 256 0.31 -8.15 -5.77
N TYR A 257 0.76 -7.50 -4.69
CA TYR A 257 1.93 -7.93 -3.90
C TYR A 257 1.68 -9.28 -3.20
N ALA A 258 0.44 -9.56 -2.82
CA ALA A 258 0.06 -10.83 -2.23
C ALA A 258 -0.15 -11.92 -3.29
N SER A 259 -0.93 -11.64 -4.33
CA SER A 259 -1.34 -12.61 -5.36
C SER A 259 -0.20 -12.99 -6.30
N GLY A 260 0.61 -12.01 -6.74
CA GLY A 260 1.64 -12.20 -7.76
C GLY A 260 2.65 -13.31 -7.44
N PRO A 261 3.30 -13.30 -6.26
CA PRO A 261 4.20 -14.39 -5.86
C PRO A 261 3.53 -15.75 -5.80
N ALA A 262 2.29 -15.83 -5.29
CA ALA A 262 1.56 -17.07 -5.18
C ALA A 262 1.27 -17.70 -6.55
N TYR A 263 0.72 -16.92 -7.49
CA TYR A 263 0.51 -17.38 -8.86
C TYR A 263 1.83 -17.74 -9.55
N GLY A 264 2.86 -16.89 -9.42
CA GLY A 264 4.15 -17.11 -10.04
C GLY A 264 4.83 -18.40 -9.60
N LEU A 265 4.83 -18.70 -8.29
CA LEU A 265 5.40 -19.95 -7.77
C LEU A 265 4.58 -21.19 -8.19
N LEU A 266 3.24 -21.09 -8.19
CA LEU A 266 2.38 -22.18 -8.68
C LEU A 266 2.60 -22.45 -10.18
N LEU A 267 2.83 -21.41 -10.98
CA LEU A 267 3.20 -21.54 -12.39
C LEU A 267 4.59 -22.18 -12.59
N ASP A 268 5.56 -21.85 -11.72
CA ASP A 268 6.88 -22.49 -11.74
C ASP A 268 6.80 -24.01 -11.48
N GLU A 269 5.83 -24.43 -10.69
CA GLU A 269 5.62 -25.83 -10.30
C GLU A 269 4.58 -26.57 -11.17
N ALA A 270 3.89 -25.88 -12.09
CA ALA A 270 2.82 -26.46 -12.90
C ALA A 270 3.30 -27.39 -14.04
N GLY A 271 4.61 -27.58 -14.16
CA GLY A 271 5.20 -28.53 -15.10
C GLY A 271 5.39 -27.99 -16.52
N PRO A 272 5.59 -28.88 -17.52
CA PRO A 272 6.05 -28.47 -18.87
C PRO A 272 5.09 -27.53 -19.61
N ARG A 273 3.78 -27.58 -19.32
CA ARG A 273 2.78 -26.70 -19.96
C ARG A 273 2.87 -25.24 -19.53
N ALA A 274 3.43 -24.99 -18.35
CA ALA A 274 3.73 -23.65 -17.89
C ALA A 274 5.01 -23.08 -18.54
N GLN A 275 5.76 -23.86 -19.31
CA GLN A 275 6.98 -23.36 -19.93
C GLN A 275 6.73 -22.06 -20.70
N GLY A 276 7.60 -21.06 -20.48
CA GLY A 276 7.47 -19.73 -21.10
C GLY A 276 6.36 -18.86 -20.52
N TRP A 277 5.73 -19.23 -19.38
CA TRP A 277 4.68 -18.44 -18.77
C TRP A 277 5.11 -17.00 -18.48
N ARG A 278 6.37 -16.78 -18.08
CA ARG A 278 6.89 -15.43 -17.77
C ARG A 278 6.89 -14.51 -18.99
N ALA A 279 7.30 -15.02 -20.15
CA ALA A 279 7.25 -14.24 -21.39
C ALA A 279 5.81 -13.89 -21.78
N ARG A 280 4.87 -14.82 -21.59
CA ARG A 280 3.45 -14.59 -21.83
C ARG A 280 2.88 -13.55 -20.84
N ALA A 281 3.26 -13.62 -19.56
CA ALA A 281 2.83 -12.67 -18.55
C ALA A 281 3.38 -11.26 -18.84
N LEU A 282 4.64 -11.11 -19.25
CA LEU A 282 5.20 -9.83 -19.70
C LEU A 282 4.48 -9.27 -20.95
N ALA A 283 3.90 -10.14 -21.77
CA ALA A 283 3.06 -9.75 -22.90
C ALA A 283 1.59 -9.47 -22.51
N GLY A 284 1.26 -9.41 -21.21
CA GLY A 284 -0.06 -9.07 -20.69
C GLY A 284 -1.02 -10.25 -20.50
N ALA A 285 -0.54 -11.50 -20.55
CA ALA A 285 -1.40 -12.65 -20.26
C ALA A 285 -1.73 -12.72 -18.74
N ASP A 286 -3.00 -12.99 -18.43
CA ASP A 286 -3.50 -13.10 -17.06
C ASP A 286 -2.88 -14.30 -16.33
N LEU A 287 -2.38 -14.09 -15.10
CA LEU A 287 -1.69 -15.12 -14.32
C LEU A 287 -2.62 -16.29 -13.96
N GLY A 288 -3.88 -16.01 -13.63
CA GLY A 288 -4.87 -17.04 -13.34
C GLY A 288 -5.20 -17.89 -14.58
N ALA A 289 -5.37 -17.26 -15.75
CA ALA A 289 -5.60 -17.95 -17.00
C ALA A 289 -4.41 -18.83 -17.40
N LEU A 290 -3.20 -18.33 -17.23
CA LEU A 290 -1.97 -19.11 -17.48
C LEU A 290 -1.89 -20.34 -16.58
N LEU A 291 -2.25 -20.23 -15.31
CA LEU A 291 -2.24 -21.33 -14.34
C LEU A 291 -3.37 -22.34 -14.64
N GLN A 292 -4.56 -21.85 -15.01
CA GLN A 292 -5.69 -22.69 -15.42
C GLN A 292 -5.32 -23.57 -16.61
N ASP A 293 -4.72 -22.97 -17.65
CA ASP A 293 -4.26 -23.68 -18.86
C ASP A 293 -3.17 -24.72 -18.53
N ALA A 294 -2.17 -24.30 -17.74
CA ALA A 294 -1.05 -25.18 -17.37
C ALA A 294 -1.50 -26.45 -16.62
N LEU A 295 -2.50 -26.32 -15.75
CA LEU A 295 -3.04 -27.41 -14.94
C LEU A 295 -4.24 -28.12 -15.60
N ARG A 296 -4.72 -27.65 -16.75
CA ARG A 296 -5.95 -28.16 -17.44
C ARG A 296 -7.19 -28.14 -16.54
N LEU A 297 -7.38 -27.07 -15.78
CA LEU A 297 -8.51 -26.95 -14.88
C LEU A 297 -9.75 -26.52 -15.64
N GLY A 298 -10.90 -27.08 -15.24
CA GLY A 298 -12.22 -26.63 -15.71
C GLY A 298 -12.58 -25.24 -15.18
N THR A 299 -13.80 -24.82 -15.52
CA THR A 299 -14.41 -23.58 -15.04
C THR A 299 -15.68 -23.87 -14.26
N PRO A 300 -15.59 -24.61 -13.13
CA PRO A 300 -16.78 -24.93 -12.35
C PRO A 300 -17.41 -23.66 -11.78
N GLU A 301 -18.72 -23.76 -11.49
CA GLU A 301 -19.40 -22.70 -10.79
C GLU A 301 -18.98 -22.65 -9.31
N SER A 302 -19.23 -21.49 -8.69
CA SER A 302 -19.10 -21.36 -7.25
C SER A 302 -20.16 -22.17 -6.51
N SER A 303 -19.84 -22.54 -5.29
CA SER A 303 -20.80 -23.18 -4.41
C SER A 303 -20.52 -22.83 -2.94
N PRO A 304 -21.54 -22.89 -2.07
CA PRO A 304 -21.36 -22.68 -0.64
C PRO A 304 -20.34 -23.63 0.00
N GLU A 305 -20.26 -24.87 -0.50
CA GLU A 305 -19.29 -25.86 -0.01
C GLU A 305 -17.85 -25.48 -0.38
N ARG A 306 -17.68 -24.76 -1.52
CA ARG A 306 -16.38 -24.23 -1.94
C ARG A 306 -15.92 -23.13 -1.00
N GLU A 307 -16.77 -22.17 -0.68
CA GLU A 307 -16.49 -21.13 0.29
C GLU A 307 -16.24 -21.69 1.70
N ALA A 308 -17.03 -22.70 2.12
CA ALA A 308 -16.92 -23.31 3.44
C ALA A 308 -15.53 -23.93 3.70
N ARG A 309 -14.82 -24.40 2.66
CA ARG A 309 -13.45 -24.91 2.81
C ARG A 309 -12.46 -23.85 3.29
N TYR A 310 -12.81 -22.58 3.12
CA TYR A 310 -11.96 -21.42 3.44
C TYR A 310 -12.60 -20.47 4.45
N ASP A 311 -13.49 -20.99 5.31
CA ASP A 311 -14.21 -20.23 6.35
C ASP A 311 -14.99 -19.02 5.79
N GLY A 312 -15.61 -19.19 4.62
CA GLY A 312 -16.26 -18.09 3.89
C GLY A 312 -17.36 -17.39 4.68
N ALA A 313 -18.15 -18.11 5.47
CA ALA A 313 -19.23 -17.52 6.28
C ALA A 313 -18.66 -16.56 7.35
N ALA A 314 -17.63 -16.99 8.09
CA ALA A 314 -16.97 -16.15 9.11
C ALA A 314 -16.28 -14.93 8.46
N LEU A 315 -15.67 -15.13 7.31
CA LEU A 315 -15.03 -14.05 6.55
C LEU A 315 -16.05 -13.00 6.10
N ARG A 316 -17.20 -13.41 5.55
CA ARG A 316 -18.27 -12.50 5.14
C ARG A 316 -18.79 -11.67 6.31
N GLU A 317 -18.93 -12.27 7.49
CA GLU A 317 -19.35 -11.55 8.68
C GLU A 317 -18.30 -10.53 9.13
N THR A 318 -17.03 -10.90 9.12
CA THR A 318 -15.92 -9.99 9.41
C THR A 318 -15.90 -8.78 8.46
N GLU A 319 -16.09 -9.01 7.15
CA GLU A 319 -16.09 -7.91 6.18
C GLU A 319 -17.35 -7.03 6.26
N ARG A 320 -18.52 -7.58 6.64
CA ARG A 320 -19.72 -6.78 6.94
C ARG A 320 -19.48 -5.87 8.14
N GLU A 321 -18.92 -6.40 9.23
CA GLU A 321 -18.62 -5.60 10.42
C GLU A 321 -17.57 -4.52 10.14
N ARG A 322 -16.52 -4.85 9.38
CA ARG A 322 -15.53 -3.86 8.92
C ARG A 322 -16.20 -2.73 8.12
N ALA A 323 -17.08 -3.09 7.19
CA ALA A 323 -17.80 -2.10 6.38
C ALA A 323 -18.74 -1.23 7.22
N ARG A 324 -19.43 -1.80 8.21
CA ARG A 324 -20.27 -1.07 9.16
C ARG A 324 -19.46 -0.05 9.96
N ILE A 325 -18.28 -0.44 10.46
CA ILE A 325 -17.39 0.46 11.18
C ILE A 325 -16.87 1.59 10.26
N ALA A 326 -16.45 1.24 9.03
CA ALA A 326 -15.98 2.22 8.05
C ALA A 326 -17.09 3.23 7.68
N GLN A 327 -18.32 2.76 7.48
CA GLN A 327 -19.47 3.61 7.20
C GLN A 327 -19.79 4.54 8.38
N ALA A 328 -19.79 4.02 9.61
CA ALA A 328 -20.02 4.84 10.80
C ALA A 328 -18.94 5.93 10.96
N ARG A 329 -17.67 5.60 10.67
CA ARG A 329 -16.57 6.57 10.64
C ARG A 329 -16.78 7.64 9.57
N ALA A 330 -17.10 7.25 8.34
CA ALA A 330 -17.37 8.20 7.26
C ALA A 330 -18.53 9.14 7.58
N GLU A 331 -19.60 8.61 8.18
CA GLU A 331 -20.75 9.40 8.63
C GLU A 331 -20.39 10.40 9.74
N ALA A 332 -19.59 9.99 10.72
CA ALA A 332 -19.09 10.88 11.77
C ALA A 332 -18.21 12.00 11.19
N LEU A 333 -17.34 11.66 10.24
CA LEU A 333 -16.49 12.63 9.54
C LEU A 333 -17.31 13.60 8.68
N ARG A 334 -18.34 13.11 8.00
CA ARG A 334 -19.26 13.94 7.24
C ARG A 334 -19.97 14.96 8.15
N LYS A 335 -20.49 14.51 9.29
CA LYS A 335 -21.10 15.40 10.28
C LYS A 335 -20.12 16.46 10.78
N LYS A 336 -18.86 16.07 11.06
CA LYS A 336 -17.82 16.96 11.59
C LYS A 336 -17.32 17.97 10.55
N LEU A 337 -17.02 17.52 9.33
CA LEU A 337 -16.25 18.29 8.33
C LEU A 337 -17.12 18.86 7.19
N VAL A 338 -18.37 18.44 7.08
CA VAL A 338 -19.30 18.92 6.05
C VAL A 338 -20.51 19.64 6.65
N GLU A 339 -21.14 19.07 7.68
CA GLU A 339 -22.38 19.61 8.27
C GLU A 339 -22.13 20.56 9.45
N GLY A 340 -21.12 20.26 10.26
CA GLY A 340 -20.74 21.07 11.41
C GLY A 340 -20.07 22.39 11.02
N PRO A 341 -19.81 23.27 12.00
CA PRO A 341 -19.02 24.48 11.80
C PRO A 341 -17.59 24.12 11.38
N VAL A 342 -17.08 24.77 10.33
CA VAL A 342 -15.78 24.44 9.74
C VAL A 342 -14.94 25.67 9.41
N LEU A 343 -13.62 25.47 9.32
CA LEU A 343 -12.69 26.41 8.72
C LEU A 343 -12.29 25.91 7.34
N HIS A 344 -12.55 26.72 6.32
CA HIS A 344 -12.13 26.48 4.94
C HIS A 344 -10.81 27.19 4.63
N LEU A 345 -9.84 26.45 4.08
CA LEU A 345 -8.55 26.96 3.64
C LEU A 345 -8.45 26.81 2.11
N PRO A 346 -8.22 27.91 1.36
CA PRO A 346 -8.06 27.82 -0.09
C PRO A 346 -6.73 27.13 -0.42
N LEU A 347 -6.71 26.28 -1.45
CA LEU A 347 -5.51 25.61 -1.92
C LEU A 347 -5.06 26.23 -3.25
N VAL A 348 -3.84 26.76 -3.29
CA VAL A 348 -3.27 27.50 -4.45
C VAL A 348 -1.97 26.84 -4.94
N ARG A 349 -1.04 26.55 -4.02
CA ARG A 349 0.28 25.94 -4.31
C ARG A 349 0.62 24.88 -3.26
N MET A 350 -0.35 24.03 -3.00
CA MET A 350 -0.32 23.06 -1.94
C MET A 350 0.84 22.06 -2.07
N ARG A 351 1.48 21.79 -0.93
CA ARG A 351 2.29 20.59 -0.67
C ARG A 351 1.66 19.83 0.47
N ILE A 352 1.47 18.53 0.31
CA ILE A 352 0.84 17.70 1.32
C ILE A 352 1.71 16.48 1.65
N GLN A 353 1.80 16.17 2.95
CA GLN A 353 2.33 14.92 3.48
C GLN A 353 1.19 14.19 4.19
N PHE A 354 1.00 12.90 3.89
CA PHE A 354 -0.09 12.09 4.44
C PHE A 354 0.23 10.60 4.35
N ASN A 355 -0.52 9.79 5.09
CA ASN A 355 -0.48 8.34 4.98
C ASN A 355 -1.54 7.85 3.98
N PRO A 356 -1.16 7.32 2.80
CA PRO A 356 -2.11 6.87 1.79
C PRO A 356 -2.97 5.67 2.23
N GLY A 357 -2.55 4.92 3.25
CA GLY A 357 -3.30 3.78 3.80
C GLY A 357 -4.46 4.17 4.72
N GLU A 358 -4.66 5.46 5.02
CA GLU A 358 -5.66 5.91 6.02
C GLU A 358 -6.75 6.81 5.45
N LEU A 359 -6.76 7.03 4.16
CA LEU A 359 -7.71 7.90 3.48
C LEU A 359 -9.15 7.43 3.66
N VAL A 360 -10.07 8.39 3.88
CA VAL A 360 -11.51 8.11 3.98
C VAL A 360 -12.26 8.94 2.94
N PRO A 361 -12.73 8.32 1.85
CA PRO A 361 -13.56 9.01 0.87
C PRO A 361 -14.92 9.43 1.47
N LEU A 362 -15.35 10.65 1.22
CA LEU A 362 -16.67 11.18 1.57
C LEU A 362 -17.49 11.52 0.32
N ALA A 363 -17.54 10.59 -0.62
CA ALA A 363 -18.27 10.71 -1.88
C ALA A 363 -17.99 12.06 -2.60
N GLU A 364 -19.02 12.81 -2.97
CA GLU A 364 -18.93 14.09 -3.67
C GLU A 364 -18.22 15.20 -2.87
N HIS A 365 -18.09 15.04 -1.55
CA HIS A 365 -17.45 16.06 -0.71
C HIS A 365 -15.94 16.03 -0.77
N GLY A 366 -15.32 14.93 -1.26
CA GLY A 366 -13.88 14.77 -1.36
C GLY A 366 -13.34 13.64 -0.50
N THR A 367 -12.08 13.76 -0.07
CA THR A 367 -11.41 12.73 0.71
C THR A 367 -10.83 13.30 2.00
N VAL A 368 -11.01 12.61 3.10
CA VAL A 368 -10.40 12.94 4.39
C VAL A 368 -9.01 12.33 4.48
N TYR A 369 -8.06 13.14 4.92
CA TYR A 369 -6.65 12.84 5.11
C TYR A 369 -6.31 12.91 6.60
N PRO A 370 -6.32 11.79 7.33
CA PRO A 370 -5.94 11.77 8.74
C PRO A 370 -4.45 12.06 8.92
N GLY A 371 -4.08 12.82 9.94
CA GLY A 371 -2.69 13.08 10.30
C GLY A 371 -1.87 13.79 9.22
N ALA A 372 -2.51 14.57 8.35
CA ALA A 372 -1.84 15.22 7.24
C ALA A 372 -1.14 16.53 7.67
N ARG A 373 -0.07 16.88 6.94
CA ARG A 373 0.55 18.20 6.98
C ARG A 373 0.41 18.86 5.62
N ILE A 374 -0.18 20.06 5.59
CA ILE A 374 -0.40 20.85 4.37
C ILE A 374 0.37 22.18 4.50
N VAL A 375 1.09 22.54 3.46
CA VAL A 375 1.78 23.83 3.34
C VAL A 375 1.28 24.53 2.07
N ASP A 376 0.84 25.77 2.21
CA ASP A 376 0.40 26.60 1.08
C ASP A 376 0.77 28.08 1.33
N ALA A 377 0.32 29.00 0.49
CA ALA A 377 0.58 30.43 0.60
C ALA A 377 0.14 31.04 1.95
N TRP A 378 -0.88 30.44 2.58
CA TRP A 378 -1.38 30.87 3.88
C TRP A 378 -0.55 30.39 5.08
N GLY A 379 0.45 29.54 4.88
CA GLY A 379 1.29 28.99 5.97
C GLY A 379 1.29 27.48 6.02
N SER A 380 1.20 26.91 7.23
CA SER A 380 1.21 25.45 7.42
C SER A 380 0.10 24.97 8.34
N LEU A 381 -0.62 23.93 7.92
CA LEU A 381 -1.60 23.18 8.71
C LEU A 381 -1.00 21.83 9.06
N THR A 382 -0.94 21.50 10.34
CA THR A 382 -0.57 20.16 10.83
C THR A 382 -1.76 19.57 11.57
N THR A 383 -2.20 18.36 11.17
CA THR A 383 -3.32 17.69 11.83
C THR A 383 -2.83 16.43 12.54
N THR A 384 -3.33 16.19 13.74
CA THR A 384 -3.27 14.89 14.43
C THR A 384 -4.60 14.13 14.28
N SER A 385 -5.61 14.79 13.73
CA SER A 385 -6.93 14.22 13.39
C SER A 385 -7.15 14.29 11.88
N ASP A 386 -8.19 14.94 11.44
CA ASP A 386 -8.74 14.81 10.09
C ASP A 386 -8.77 16.16 9.36
N VAL A 387 -8.39 16.17 8.08
CA VAL A 387 -8.62 17.28 7.16
C VAL A 387 -9.29 16.75 5.89
N LEU A 388 -10.39 17.39 5.48
CA LEU A 388 -11.09 17.08 4.23
C LEU A 388 -10.53 17.92 3.09
N LEU A 389 -10.07 17.26 2.02
CA LEU A 389 -9.74 17.93 0.76
C LEU A 389 -10.89 17.74 -0.23
N SER A 390 -11.34 18.83 -0.84
CA SER A 390 -12.37 18.79 -1.88
C SER A 390 -11.90 18.00 -3.12
N SER A 391 -12.85 17.41 -3.85
CA SER A 391 -12.56 16.57 -5.02
C SER A 391 -11.80 17.30 -6.13
N ASP A 392 -11.95 18.62 -6.21
CA ASP A 392 -11.26 19.50 -7.17
C ASP A 392 -9.91 20.03 -6.66
N TRP A 393 -9.49 19.63 -5.47
CA TRP A 393 -8.24 20.04 -4.82
C TRP A 393 -8.07 21.55 -4.61
N LYS A 394 -9.18 22.29 -4.51
CA LYS A 394 -9.15 23.76 -4.32
C LYS A 394 -9.35 24.19 -2.88
N LYS A 395 -9.75 23.27 -2.01
CA LYS A 395 -10.13 23.60 -0.64
C LYS A 395 -9.75 22.49 0.33
N ALA A 396 -9.11 22.87 1.43
CA ALA A 396 -8.99 22.05 2.62
C ALA A 396 -10.01 22.53 3.66
N THR A 397 -10.53 21.60 4.47
CA THR A 397 -11.53 21.89 5.50
C THR A 397 -11.17 21.14 6.78
N VAL A 398 -11.16 21.88 7.90
CA VAL A 398 -11.06 21.33 9.25
C VAL A 398 -12.26 21.82 10.07
N ASN A 399 -12.55 21.18 11.21
CA ASN A 399 -13.56 21.70 12.14
C ASN A 399 -13.21 23.14 12.58
N ALA A 400 -14.22 23.95 12.82
CA ALA A 400 -14.01 25.34 13.27
C ALA A 400 -13.23 25.39 14.58
N PRO A 401 -12.30 26.36 14.74
CA PRO A 401 -11.60 26.56 15.99
C PRO A 401 -12.57 27.09 17.07
N SER A 402 -12.25 26.78 18.31
CA SER A 402 -13.00 27.29 19.46
C SER A 402 -12.50 28.66 19.98
N THR A 403 -11.36 29.13 19.48
CA THR A 403 -10.67 30.35 19.92
C THR A 403 -10.20 31.17 18.72
N GLU A 404 -9.95 32.47 18.93
CA GLU A 404 -9.31 33.34 17.96
C GLU A 404 -7.81 33.04 17.84
N PRO A 405 -7.19 33.33 16.67
CA PRO A 405 -5.75 33.12 16.48
C PRO A 405 -4.94 34.05 17.41
N ARG A 406 -3.80 33.54 17.89
CA ARG A 406 -2.83 34.29 18.68
C ARG A 406 -1.47 34.20 18.02
N ASP A 407 -0.80 35.35 17.83
CA ASP A 407 0.55 35.45 17.28
C ASP A 407 0.77 34.65 15.98
N GLY A 408 -0.22 34.67 15.07
CA GLY A 408 -0.17 33.93 13.81
C GLY A 408 -0.41 32.42 13.94
N ARG A 409 -0.76 31.93 15.15
CA ARG A 409 -1.06 30.53 15.41
C ARG A 409 -2.51 30.32 15.78
N TRP A 410 -3.13 29.34 15.17
CA TRP A 410 -4.52 28.97 15.44
C TRP A 410 -4.64 27.48 15.72
N GLU A 411 -5.40 27.14 16.75
CA GLU A 411 -5.55 25.75 17.18
C GLU A 411 -7.04 25.37 17.20
N GLY A 412 -7.31 24.18 16.71
CA GLY A 412 -8.59 23.52 16.82
C GLY A 412 -8.45 22.10 17.34
N GLU A 413 -9.57 21.40 17.44
CA GLU A 413 -9.56 20.00 17.89
C GLU A 413 -8.78 19.12 16.89
N GLY A 414 -7.57 18.74 17.27
CA GLY A 414 -6.69 17.87 16.50
C GLY A 414 -6.01 18.52 15.29
N TRP A 415 -5.86 19.86 15.28
CA TRP A 415 -5.08 20.54 14.27
C TRP A 415 -4.45 21.85 14.81
N VAL A 416 -3.36 22.23 14.17
CA VAL A 416 -2.65 23.50 14.38
C VAL A 416 -2.41 24.16 13.02
N LEU A 417 -2.76 25.43 12.92
CA LEU A 417 -2.52 26.26 11.74
C LEU A 417 -1.55 27.38 12.09
N GLU A 418 -0.42 27.44 11.39
CA GLU A 418 0.54 28.54 11.46
C GLU A 418 0.29 29.44 10.25
N LEU A 419 -0.16 30.68 10.50
CA LEU A 419 -0.55 31.62 9.47
C LEU A 419 0.62 32.46 8.97
N ALA A 420 0.72 32.60 7.67
CA ALA A 420 1.60 33.58 7.06
C ALA A 420 1.07 35.02 7.35
N PRO A 421 1.96 36.03 7.39
CA PRO A 421 1.59 37.41 7.68
C PRO A 421 0.47 37.93 6.76
N GLY A 422 -0.51 38.59 7.36
CA GLY A 422 -1.65 39.22 6.68
C GLY A 422 -2.82 38.29 6.33
N TRP A 423 -2.67 36.97 6.46
CA TRP A 423 -3.77 36.05 6.32
C TRP A 423 -4.68 36.11 7.53
N HIS A 424 -5.99 36.12 7.30
CA HIS A 424 -7.02 36.20 8.35
C HIS A 424 -8.25 35.39 7.96
N ALA A 425 -9.11 35.09 8.92
CA ALA A 425 -10.38 34.43 8.67
C ALA A 425 -11.51 35.44 8.67
N LYS A 426 -12.54 35.16 7.87
CA LYS A 426 -13.84 35.81 7.93
C LYS A 426 -14.96 34.80 8.07
N ALA A 427 -16.16 35.29 8.42
CA ALA A 427 -17.36 34.47 8.44
C ALA A 427 -17.62 33.81 7.09
N GLY A 428 -17.94 32.52 7.09
CA GLY A 428 -18.32 31.75 5.92
C GLY A 428 -19.79 31.95 5.55
N ALA A 429 -20.28 31.13 4.62
CA ALA A 429 -21.66 31.20 4.14
C ALA A 429 -22.69 30.66 5.15
N ARG A 430 -22.29 29.72 6.02
CA ARG A 430 -23.16 29.16 7.06
C ARG A 430 -22.80 29.76 8.44
N PRO A 431 -23.72 29.85 9.37
CA PRO A 431 -23.41 30.24 10.74
C PRO A 431 -22.33 29.31 11.36
N GLY A 432 -21.29 29.92 11.91
CA GLY A 432 -20.16 29.20 12.52
C GLY A 432 -19.07 28.77 11.54
N ASP A 433 -19.29 28.83 10.22
CA ASP A 433 -18.24 28.60 9.25
C ASP A 433 -17.29 29.79 9.16
N LEU A 434 -16.03 29.48 8.92
CA LEU A 434 -14.95 30.46 8.69
C LEU A 434 -14.25 30.13 7.36
N VAL A 435 -13.77 31.18 6.69
CA VAL A 435 -13.01 31.07 5.44
C VAL A 435 -11.73 31.87 5.56
N LEU A 436 -10.60 31.24 5.31
CA LEU A 436 -9.30 31.89 5.30
C LEU A 436 -9.14 32.76 4.05
N GLN A 437 -8.69 34.01 4.22
CA GLN A 437 -8.49 34.96 3.15
C GLN A 437 -7.08 35.50 3.09
N ALA A 438 -6.60 35.74 1.86
CA ALA A 438 -5.35 36.42 1.62
C ALA A 438 -5.40 37.90 2.08
N PRO A 439 -4.24 38.50 2.41
CA PRO A 439 -4.14 39.93 2.62
C PRO A 439 -4.70 40.70 1.42
N GLU A 440 -5.40 41.80 1.70
CA GLU A 440 -5.80 42.73 0.62
C GLU A 440 -4.54 43.21 -0.12
N ALA A 441 -4.59 43.15 -1.45
CA ALA A 441 -3.50 43.67 -2.26
C ALA A 441 -3.36 45.18 -1.93
N ARG A 442 -2.20 45.59 -1.37
CA ARG A 442 -1.91 47.04 -1.21
C ARG A 442 -2.03 47.69 -2.60
N ALA A 443 -2.94 48.66 -2.70
CA ALA A 443 -2.98 49.52 -3.89
C ALA A 443 -1.59 50.10 -4.12
N PRO A 444 -1.09 50.13 -5.38
CA PRO A 444 0.21 50.72 -5.66
C PRO A 444 0.16 52.17 -5.17
N THR A 445 1.08 52.53 -4.27
CA THR A 445 1.27 53.92 -3.83
C THR A 445 1.59 54.73 -5.09
N PRO A 446 0.81 55.81 -5.40
CA PRO A 446 1.17 56.65 -6.53
C PRO A 446 2.56 57.21 -6.25
N LEU A 447 3.47 57.05 -7.23
CA LEU A 447 4.79 57.63 -7.20
C LEU A 447 4.61 59.17 -7.14
N PRO A 448 5.44 59.87 -6.31
CA PRO A 448 5.36 61.34 -6.17
C PRO A 448 5.72 62.11 -7.46
#